data_eeb220ad19c0c9441acaf5ffdbbac29a
#
_entry.id   eeb220ad19c0c9441acaf5ffdbbac29a
#
_cell.length_a   1.000
_cell.length_b   1.000
_cell.length_c   1.000
_cell.angle_alpha   90.00
_cell.angle_beta   90.00
_cell.angle_gamma   90.00
#
_symmetry.space_group_name_H-M   'P 1'
#
loop_
_entity.id
_entity.type
_entity.pdbx_description
1 polymer ?
#
loop_
_entity_poly.entity_id
_entity_poly.type
_entity_poly.pdbx_seq_one_letter_code
_entity_poly.pdbx_strand_id
1 'polypeptide(L)'
;MTRTAQRIRRVRRTLAGFAVAALLTAGCTLPAFAPRTEVQGEAAPAGSAPTWRACPEVADELVGRSAPDMRYECARITVPRDWGAGGTPATAGPGAGQTFEIALLRARSTKQRDRIGSLVVNPGGPGGSGVDTAVYLSFGSAFGGLPTDITERFDIVGFDPRGVSRSSPVKCISDADLDASFGYDPDPSSQAAFDGFVALSQRIGRGCGDRYGDQLPLYGTEQAARDMDAVRAAVGDDKLTYLGYSYGTLLGATYAQLYPQRVRALVLDGAVDPQQRLVAGSESQARGFERAFDNFTRWCTANAARCPIAPDARAAVTTAIDKAKVSPVRGDDGREATAGWVFYAVISSLYTESGWQELARAIDRLADGDPKEVFRLADAYAGREDDGHYSNLFDANLAINCADETEKPSREQIRQLQSQWRNKYPLFGPALAVGMLSCVEWPGGRDPYPTGRAAGAPPIVVVGTTGDPATPYEQTPRLASMLGVGRVLTWEGEGHTAYPQTSCITAAVDAYLIDLTVPREGLRCPAR
;
A
#
# COMPACT_ATOMS: atom_id res chain seq x y z
N MET A 1 3.68 44.99 -26.69
CA MET A 1 2.92 44.43 -25.59
C MET A 1 2.93 42.93 -25.80
N THR A 2 3.76 42.38 -25.42
CA THR A 2 4.83 41.68 -24.67
C THR A 2 4.38 40.27 -24.30
N ARG A 3 5.20 39.33 -24.77
CA ARG A 3 5.07 37.84 -24.59
C ARG A 3 4.80 37.37 -23.15
N THR A 4 4.94 38.23 -22.17
CA THR A 4 4.73 37.94 -20.73
C THR A 4 3.25 37.83 -20.36
N ALA A 5 2.35 38.53 -21.04
CA ALA A 5 0.91 38.49 -20.74
C ALA A 5 0.21 37.22 -21.26
N GLN A 6 0.78 36.53 -22.24
CA GLN A 6 0.25 35.25 -22.75
C GLN A 6 0.65 34.05 -21.90
N ARG A 7 1.80 34.11 -21.21
CA ARG A 7 2.21 33.04 -20.29
C ARG A 7 1.35 32.98 -19.02
N ILE A 8 0.97 34.14 -18.49
CA ILE A 8 0.13 34.22 -17.27
C ILE A 8 -1.31 33.77 -17.55
N ARG A 9 -1.82 33.92 -18.75
CA ARG A 9 -3.17 33.44 -19.12
C ARG A 9 -3.23 31.91 -19.36
N ARG A 10 -2.13 31.27 -19.75
CA ARG A 10 -2.08 29.80 -19.91
C ARG A 10 -1.98 29.09 -18.57
N VAL A 11 -1.20 29.62 -17.63
CA VAL A 11 -1.09 29.06 -16.27
C VAL A 11 -2.41 29.16 -15.50
N ARG A 12 -3.21 30.25 -15.69
CA ARG A 12 -4.52 30.38 -15.02
C ARG A 12 -5.61 29.46 -15.59
N ARG A 13 -5.49 28.96 -16.82
CA ARG A 13 -6.47 28.02 -17.40
C ARG A 13 -6.17 26.56 -17.07
N THR A 14 -4.92 26.21 -16.82
CA THR A 14 -4.52 24.88 -16.33
C THR A 14 -4.85 24.68 -14.86
N LEU A 15 -4.76 25.71 -14.01
CA LEU A 15 -5.08 25.62 -12.59
C LEU A 15 -6.60 25.51 -12.28
N ALA A 16 -7.47 25.97 -13.20
CA ALA A 16 -8.93 25.84 -13.03
C ALA A 16 -9.47 24.45 -13.42
N GLY A 17 -8.72 23.66 -14.18
CA GLY A 17 -9.09 22.28 -14.57
C GLY A 17 -8.67 21.23 -13.55
N PHE A 18 -7.63 21.50 -12.77
CA PHE A 18 -7.10 20.55 -11.77
C PHE A 18 -7.82 20.61 -10.42
N ALA A 19 -8.48 21.74 -10.08
CA ALA A 19 -9.16 21.89 -8.79
C ALA A 19 -10.49 21.13 -8.66
N VAL A 20 -11.06 20.62 -9.77
CA VAL A 20 -12.34 19.90 -9.76
C VAL A 20 -12.15 18.37 -9.86
N ALA A 21 -11.02 17.90 -10.38
CA ALA A 21 -10.73 16.46 -10.47
C ALA A 21 -10.15 15.87 -9.16
N ALA A 22 -9.52 16.71 -8.31
CA ALA A 22 -8.95 16.27 -7.02
C ALA A 22 -10.00 16.10 -5.90
N LEU A 23 -11.25 16.46 -6.14
CA LEU A 23 -12.32 16.45 -5.11
C LEU A 23 -13.15 15.15 -5.08
N LEU A 24 -12.86 14.14 -5.91
CA LEU A 24 -13.68 12.93 -6.01
C LEU A 24 -12.91 11.60 -5.93
N THR A 25 -11.60 11.61 -5.62
CA THR A 25 -10.81 10.37 -5.51
C THR A 25 -10.25 10.15 -4.12
N ALA A 26 -11.10 10.29 -3.10
CA ALA A 26 -10.75 9.92 -1.73
C ALA A 26 -10.88 8.41 -1.51
N GLY A 27 -10.21 7.63 -2.32
CA GLY A 27 -9.92 6.24 -2.06
C GLY A 27 -8.41 6.08 -2.08
N CYS A 28 -7.82 5.34 -1.18
CA CYS A 28 -6.38 5.17 -0.93
C CYS A 28 -5.53 4.68 -2.12
N THR A 29 -5.67 5.27 -3.29
CA THR A 29 -4.62 5.33 -4.28
C THR A 29 -3.79 6.56 -3.95
N LEU A 30 -2.76 6.38 -3.14
CA LEU A 30 -1.76 7.43 -2.96
C LEU A 30 -1.20 7.76 -4.35
N PRO A 31 -1.16 9.04 -4.77
CA PRO A 31 -0.60 9.41 -6.06
C PRO A 31 0.85 8.96 -6.18
N ALA A 32 1.28 8.62 -7.39
CA ALA A 32 2.69 8.38 -7.71
C ALA A 32 3.51 9.64 -7.39
N PHE A 33 4.68 9.48 -6.81
CA PHE A 33 5.41 10.54 -6.13
C PHE A 33 6.62 11.02 -6.93
N ALA A 34 6.78 12.34 -6.99
CA ALA A 34 7.99 13.05 -7.42
C ALA A 34 9.26 12.65 -6.61
N PRO A 35 10.49 13.02 -7.05
CA PRO A 35 11.70 12.77 -6.28
C PRO A 35 11.54 13.28 -4.85
N ARG A 36 11.68 12.38 -3.90
CA ARG A 36 11.28 12.64 -2.51
C ARG A 36 12.32 13.45 -1.77
N THR A 37 11.88 14.57 -1.21
CA THR A 37 12.70 15.38 -0.31
C THR A 37 13.27 14.51 0.81
N GLU A 38 14.58 14.54 0.99
CA GLU A 38 15.23 13.83 2.10
C GLU A 38 14.81 14.42 3.44
N VAL A 39 14.48 13.55 4.37
CA VAL A 39 14.30 13.95 5.77
C VAL A 39 15.67 14.31 6.34
N GLN A 40 15.94 15.60 6.49
CA GLN A 40 17.23 16.11 6.95
C GLN A 40 17.40 15.97 8.46
N GLY A 41 18.63 15.68 8.90
CA GLY A 41 19.03 15.65 10.29
C GLY A 41 19.95 14.49 10.63
N GLU A 42 20.71 14.63 11.70
CA GLU A 42 21.50 13.53 12.25
C GLU A 42 20.56 12.53 12.93
N ALA A 43 20.75 11.24 12.64
CA ALA A 43 19.89 10.18 13.17
C ALA A 43 20.24 9.92 14.65
N ALA A 44 19.23 9.94 15.52
CA ALA A 44 19.38 9.59 16.92
C ALA A 44 19.41 8.07 17.12
N PRO A 45 20.19 7.52 18.09
CA PRO A 45 20.19 6.11 18.40
C PRO A 45 18.79 5.58 18.78
N ALA A 46 18.52 4.30 18.50
CA ALA A 46 17.28 3.65 18.89
C ALA A 46 16.97 3.84 20.39
N GLY A 47 15.72 4.22 20.68
CA GLY A 47 15.28 4.46 22.06
C GLY A 47 15.64 5.81 22.66
N SER A 48 16.37 6.68 21.93
CA SER A 48 16.61 8.06 22.32
C SER A 48 15.70 9.04 21.57
N ALA A 49 15.41 10.19 22.18
CA ALA A 49 14.59 11.22 21.55
C ALA A 49 15.37 11.85 20.37
N PRO A 50 14.79 11.86 19.16
CA PRO A 50 15.42 12.48 18.00
C PRO A 50 15.30 14.01 18.04
N THR A 51 16.15 14.68 17.28
CA THR A 51 16.02 16.13 17.04
C THR A 51 15.02 16.35 15.92
N TRP A 52 13.86 16.91 16.25
CA TRP A 52 12.84 17.29 15.30
C TRP A 52 13.17 18.63 14.64
N ARG A 53 13.03 18.71 13.33
CA ARG A 53 13.26 19.93 12.53
C ARG A 53 12.04 20.20 11.68
N ALA A 54 11.65 21.46 11.50
CA ALA A 54 10.58 21.83 10.60
C ALA A 54 10.90 21.37 9.16
N CYS A 55 9.91 20.74 8.50
CA CYS A 55 10.02 20.22 7.13
C CYS A 55 8.72 20.40 6.32
N PRO A 56 8.20 21.64 6.20
CA PRO A 56 6.99 21.89 5.42
C PRO A 56 7.16 21.52 3.94
N GLU A 57 8.38 21.54 3.43
CA GLU A 57 8.73 21.20 2.04
C GLU A 57 8.30 19.78 1.65
N VAL A 58 8.23 18.84 2.60
CA VAL A 58 7.75 17.47 2.34
C VAL A 58 6.27 17.49 1.95
N ALA A 59 5.46 18.31 2.62
CA ALA A 59 4.05 18.46 2.28
C ALA A 59 3.85 19.27 0.98
N ASP A 60 4.68 20.30 0.78
CA ASP A 60 4.63 21.13 -0.42
C ASP A 60 4.99 20.30 -1.67
N GLU A 61 5.95 19.40 -1.57
CA GLU A 61 6.32 18.45 -2.63
C GLU A 61 5.19 17.47 -2.96
N LEU A 62 4.58 16.85 -1.94
CA LEU A 62 3.59 15.79 -2.11
C LEU A 62 2.23 16.31 -2.61
N VAL A 63 1.81 17.47 -2.15
CA VAL A 63 0.43 17.98 -2.35
C VAL A 63 0.41 19.43 -2.86
N GLY A 64 1.57 20.01 -3.17
CA GLY A 64 1.71 21.38 -3.64
C GLY A 64 1.44 22.45 -2.58
N ARG A 65 1.21 22.06 -1.34
CA ARG A 65 0.95 22.96 -0.19
C ARG A 65 0.99 22.21 1.13
N SER A 66 1.25 22.93 2.20
CA SER A 66 1.00 22.43 3.57
C SER A 66 -0.49 22.47 3.93
N ALA A 67 -0.95 21.54 4.77
CA ALA A 67 -2.32 21.56 5.27
C ALA A 67 -2.52 22.78 6.19
N PRO A 68 -3.68 23.47 6.10
CA PRO A 68 -4.01 24.55 7.02
C PRO A 68 -3.95 24.08 8.48
N ASP A 69 -3.45 24.92 9.37
CA ASP A 69 -3.37 24.65 10.80
C ASP A 69 -2.47 23.44 11.18
N MET A 70 -1.61 22.95 10.26
CA MET A 70 -0.67 21.87 10.53
C MET A 70 0.79 22.36 10.47
N ARG A 71 1.62 21.79 11.33
CA ARG A 71 3.09 21.92 11.30
C ARG A 71 3.69 20.56 11.03
N TYR A 72 4.67 20.53 10.14
CA TYR A 72 5.41 19.32 9.79
C TYR A 72 6.81 19.39 10.36
N GLU A 73 7.19 18.35 11.07
CA GLU A 73 8.51 18.20 11.66
C GLU A 73 9.05 16.82 11.31
N CYS A 74 10.29 16.77 10.84
CA CYS A 74 10.99 15.56 10.44
C CYS A 74 12.10 15.21 11.40
N ALA A 75 12.41 13.92 11.50
CA ALA A 75 13.52 13.39 12.30
C ALA A 75 14.03 12.07 11.71
N ARG A 76 15.18 11.60 12.19
CA ARG A 76 15.71 10.27 11.90
C ARG A 76 16.11 9.58 13.18
N ILE A 77 15.98 8.24 13.19
CA ILE A 77 16.56 7.38 14.22
C ILE A 77 17.39 6.29 13.56
N THR A 78 18.42 5.80 14.23
CA THR A 78 19.13 4.59 13.82
C THR A 78 18.58 3.38 14.56
N VAL A 79 18.43 2.28 13.83
CA VAL A 79 18.02 0.99 14.39
C VAL A 79 19.03 -0.08 13.99
N PRO A 80 19.22 -1.16 14.75
CA PRO A 80 20.06 -2.27 14.33
C PRO A 80 19.57 -2.83 12.99
N ARG A 81 20.47 -3.19 12.09
CA ARG A 81 20.08 -3.93 10.88
C ARG A 81 19.43 -5.25 11.23
N ASP A 82 19.98 -5.94 12.23
CA ASP A 82 19.45 -7.19 12.76
C ASP A 82 19.17 -7.02 14.26
N TRP A 83 17.89 -7.15 14.60
CA TRP A 83 17.45 -7.13 15.99
C TRP A 83 17.76 -8.45 16.72
N GLY A 84 18.14 -9.51 16.00
CA GLY A 84 18.43 -10.81 16.57
C GLY A 84 17.26 -11.44 17.34
N ALA A 85 17.51 -12.61 17.90
CA ALA A 85 16.52 -13.31 18.70
C ALA A 85 16.14 -12.50 19.97
N GLY A 86 14.83 -12.34 20.19
CA GLY A 86 14.32 -11.65 21.37
C GLY A 86 14.40 -10.11 21.31
N GLY A 87 14.81 -9.51 20.16
CA GLY A 87 14.82 -8.06 19.98
C GLY A 87 16.04 -7.37 20.60
N THR A 88 17.12 -8.09 20.77
CA THR A 88 18.43 -7.55 21.15
C THR A 88 19.28 -7.43 19.88
N PRO A 89 20.02 -6.31 19.65
CA PRO A 89 20.88 -6.20 18.50
C PRO A 89 21.80 -7.41 18.33
N ALA A 90 21.83 -7.99 17.12
CA ALA A 90 22.68 -9.14 16.83
C ALA A 90 24.15 -8.78 16.99
N THR A 91 24.91 -9.67 17.65
CA THR A 91 26.37 -9.53 17.87
C THR A 91 27.19 -10.34 16.86
N ALA A 92 26.56 -11.19 16.06
CA ALA A 92 27.16 -12.00 15.02
C ALA A 92 26.19 -12.23 13.87
N GLY A 93 26.70 -12.52 12.68
CA GLY A 93 25.91 -12.77 11.48
C GLY A 93 25.74 -11.54 10.59
N PRO A 94 24.94 -11.66 9.51
CA PRO A 94 24.66 -10.56 8.60
C PRO A 94 24.01 -9.38 9.33
N GLY A 95 24.58 -8.18 9.16
CA GLY A 95 24.04 -6.97 9.80
C GLY A 95 24.47 -6.73 11.24
N ALA A 96 25.21 -7.64 11.90
CA ALA A 96 25.71 -7.44 13.26
C ALA A 96 26.56 -6.16 13.37
N GLY A 97 26.23 -5.31 14.37
CA GLY A 97 26.91 -4.03 14.60
C GLY A 97 26.65 -2.96 13.54
N GLN A 98 25.77 -3.22 12.56
CA GLN A 98 25.37 -2.26 11.53
C GLN A 98 23.97 -1.72 11.81
N THR A 99 23.65 -0.57 11.22
CA THR A 99 22.38 0.12 11.44
C THR A 99 21.67 0.44 10.14
N PHE A 100 20.34 0.60 10.23
CA PHE A 100 19.52 1.33 9.27
C PHE A 100 19.11 2.68 9.87
N GLU A 101 18.86 3.64 8.99
CA GLU A 101 18.19 4.89 9.35
C GLU A 101 16.72 4.79 9.04
N ILE A 102 15.88 5.19 9.98
CA ILE A 102 14.42 5.27 9.85
C ILE A 102 14.02 6.74 9.82
N ALA A 103 13.39 7.15 8.74
CA ALA A 103 12.84 8.48 8.55
C ALA A 103 11.48 8.61 9.23
N LEU A 104 11.27 9.70 9.93
CA LEU A 104 10.05 10.04 10.66
C LEU A 104 9.53 11.40 10.21
N LEU A 105 8.22 11.53 10.10
CA LEU A 105 7.53 12.81 10.03
C LEU A 105 6.41 12.83 11.07
N ARG A 106 6.26 13.95 11.78
CA ARG A 106 5.06 14.21 12.57
C ARG A 106 4.34 15.44 12.06
N ALA A 107 3.03 15.30 11.83
CA ALA A 107 2.13 16.39 11.54
C ALA A 107 1.38 16.74 12.83
N ARG A 108 1.50 18.00 13.26
CA ARG A 108 0.92 18.51 14.50
C ARG A 108 -0.05 19.65 14.22
N SER A 109 -1.25 19.57 14.79
CA SER A 109 -2.20 20.67 14.71
C SER A 109 -1.71 21.88 15.53
N THR A 110 -1.84 23.07 14.96
CA THR A 110 -1.65 24.33 15.69
C THR A 110 -2.80 24.64 16.67
N LYS A 111 -3.91 23.89 16.53
CA LYS A 111 -5.10 23.92 17.38
C LYS A 111 -5.17 22.74 18.33
N GLN A 112 -4.04 22.11 18.61
CA GLN A 112 -3.98 20.92 19.46
C GLN A 112 -4.57 21.19 20.84
N ARG A 113 -5.41 20.29 21.32
CA ARG A 113 -6.06 20.34 22.64
C ARG A 113 -6.02 18.96 23.29
N ASP A 114 -5.84 18.94 24.61
CA ASP A 114 -5.84 17.69 25.40
C ASP A 114 -5.11 16.53 24.70
N ARG A 115 -3.86 16.79 24.28
CA ARG A 115 -3.06 15.83 23.52
C ARG A 115 -2.98 14.48 24.23
N ILE A 116 -3.33 13.41 23.51
CA ILE A 116 -3.29 12.03 24.02
C ILE A 116 -1.90 11.42 23.84
N GLY A 117 -1.28 11.63 22.67
CA GLY A 117 0.00 11.04 22.29
C GLY A 117 0.21 11.13 20.79
N SER A 118 0.96 10.18 20.23
CA SER A 118 1.18 10.04 18.81
C SER A 118 0.27 8.94 18.22
N LEU A 119 -0.35 9.18 17.07
CA LEU A 119 -0.95 8.16 16.24
C LEU A 119 0.04 7.79 15.15
N VAL A 120 0.69 6.63 15.31
CA VAL A 120 1.61 6.10 14.31
C VAL A 120 0.81 5.48 13.17
N VAL A 121 1.14 5.83 11.92
CA VAL A 121 0.39 5.38 10.74
C VAL A 121 1.28 4.61 9.77
N ASN A 122 0.69 3.61 9.10
CA ASN A 122 1.34 2.83 8.04
C ASN A 122 0.32 2.51 6.93
N PRO A 123 0.61 2.85 5.65
CA PRO A 123 -0.32 2.63 4.54
C PRO A 123 -0.37 1.18 4.04
N GLY A 124 0.63 0.38 4.38
CA GLY A 124 0.76 -0.97 3.85
C GLY A 124 1.61 -1.04 2.58
N GLY A 125 1.15 -1.81 1.65
CA GLY A 125 1.83 -2.23 0.43
C GLY A 125 2.22 -3.71 0.48
N PRO A 126 3.34 -4.16 1.15
CA PRO A 126 4.39 -3.38 1.80
C PRO A 126 5.16 -2.46 0.85
N GLY A 127 5.91 -1.51 1.38
CA GLY A 127 6.71 -0.56 0.60
C GLY A 127 6.10 0.85 0.51
N GLY A 128 4.86 1.06 0.97
CA GLY A 128 4.25 2.37 1.06
C GLY A 128 4.92 3.26 2.11
N SER A 129 5.12 4.55 1.78
CA SER A 129 5.72 5.53 2.69
C SER A 129 4.75 5.96 3.79
N GLY A 130 5.13 5.70 5.05
CA GLY A 130 4.38 6.21 6.19
C GLY A 130 4.53 7.72 6.36
N VAL A 131 5.69 8.29 5.99
CA VAL A 131 5.93 9.74 5.96
C VAL A 131 4.93 10.43 5.06
N ASP A 132 4.78 9.97 3.82
CA ASP A 132 3.82 10.52 2.87
C ASP A 132 2.37 10.36 3.38
N THR A 133 2.08 9.20 3.95
CA THR A 133 0.76 8.89 4.53
C THR A 133 0.38 9.86 5.65
N ALA A 134 1.30 10.18 6.55
CA ALA A 134 1.03 11.15 7.62
C ALA A 134 0.71 12.54 7.06
N VAL A 135 1.37 12.94 5.96
CA VAL A 135 1.03 14.19 5.27
C VAL A 135 -0.40 14.13 4.73
N TYR A 136 -0.76 13.11 3.94
CA TYR A 136 -2.12 13.01 3.37
C TYR A 136 -3.21 12.97 4.43
N LEU A 137 -3.02 12.15 5.47
CA LEU A 137 -3.98 12.01 6.55
C LEU A 137 -4.17 13.29 7.35
N SER A 138 -3.20 14.21 7.35
CA SER A 138 -3.28 15.49 8.04
C SER A 138 -4.16 16.55 7.36
N PHE A 139 -4.55 16.34 6.09
CA PHE A 139 -5.38 17.30 5.34
C PHE A 139 -6.85 17.34 5.76
N GLY A 140 -7.28 16.44 6.65
CA GLY A 140 -8.63 16.40 7.19
C GLY A 140 -9.65 15.73 6.26
N SER A 141 -10.85 15.46 6.80
CA SER A 141 -11.88 14.63 6.14
C SER A 141 -12.35 15.17 4.80
N ALA A 142 -12.31 16.49 4.57
CA ALA A 142 -12.70 17.10 3.30
C ALA A 142 -11.78 16.66 2.13
N PHE A 143 -10.59 16.17 2.42
CA PHE A 143 -9.60 15.69 1.46
C PHE A 143 -9.29 14.19 1.64
N GLY A 144 -10.18 13.45 2.31
CA GLY A 144 -9.97 12.02 2.58
C GLY A 144 -9.01 11.73 3.74
N GLY A 145 -8.56 12.75 4.46
CA GLY A 145 -7.71 12.61 5.64
C GLY A 145 -8.51 12.37 6.92
N LEU A 146 -7.80 12.38 8.05
CA LEU A 146 -8.37 12.09 9.37
C LEU A 146 -9.31 13.19 9.85
N PRO A 147 -10.33 12.85 10.66
CA PRO A 147 -11.18 13.83 11.33
C PRO A 147 -10.40 14.80 12.21
N THR A 148 -10.94 16.02 12.35
CA THR A 148 -10.33 17.09 13.15
C THR A 148 -10.11 16.66 14.61
N ASP A 149 -11.06 15.92 15.19
CA ASP A 149 -10.92 15.42 16.57
C ASP A 149 -9.70 14.50 16.74
N ILE A 150 -9.33 13.74 15.72
CA ILE A 150 -8.10 12.92 15.74
C ILE A 150 -6.86 13.82 15.60
N THR A 151 -6.83 14.71 14.59
CA THR A 151 -5.66 15.55 14.32
C THR A 151 -5.37 16.60 15.40
N GLU A 152 -6.40 17.02 16.16
CA GLU A 152 -6.22 17.91 17.30
C GLU A 152 -5.84 17.18 18.60
N ARG A 153 -6.08 15.87 18.70
CA ARG A 153 -5.81 15.07 19.90
C ARG A 153 -4.53 14.24 19.80
N PHE A 154 -4.02 14.00 18.59
CA PHE A 154 -2.80 13.23 18.33
C PHE A 154 -1.83 14.01 17.45
N ASP A 155 -0.53 13.81 17.68
CA ASP A 155 0.47 14.02 16.63
C ASP A 155 0.34 12.87 15.64
N ILE A 156 0.13 13.15 14.35
CA ILE A 156 0.10 12.11 13.33
C ILE A 156 1.53 11.81 12.92
N VAL A 157 1.99 10.61 13.23
CA VAL A 157 3.38 10.21 13.00
C VAL A 157 3.45 9.16 11.91
N GLY A 158 4.10 9.52 10.79
CA GLY A 158 4.50 8.58 9.76
C GLY A 158 5.95 8.19 9.90
N PHE A 159 6.24 6.93 9.64
CA PHE A 159 7.60 6.46 9.47
C PHE A 159 7.70 5.61 8.20
N ASP A 160 8.81 5.74 7.50
CA ASP A 160 9.11 4.81 6.42
C ASP A 160 9.76 3.57 7.05
N PRO A 161 9.19 2.36 6.90
CA PRO A 161 9.84 1.16 7.39
C PRO A 161 11.23 0.96 6.77
N ARG A 162 12.07 0.13 7.38
CA ARG A 162 13.37 -0.24 6.81
C ARG A 162 13.25 -0.66 5.35
N GLY A 163 14.11 -0.15 4.49
CA GLY A 163 14.09 -0.41 3.06
C GLY A 163 13.09 0.40 2.24
N VAL A 164 12.21 1.18 2.90
CA VAL A 164 11.14 1.94 2.24
C VAL A 164 11.54 3.41 2.11
N SER A 165 11.32 3.97 0.94
CA SER A 165 11.37 5.41 0.66
C SER A 165 12.61 6.09 1.24
N ARG A 166 12.48 6.87 2.31
CA ARG A 166 13.54 7.66 2.94
C ARG A 166 14.33 6.89 4.01
N SER A 167 13.98 5.62 4.29
CA SER A 167 14.57 4.78 5.34
C SER A 167 15.49 3.72 4.78
N SER A 168 16.76 4.08 4.51
CA SER A 168 17.75 3.17 3.93
C SER A 168 17.18 2.35 2.77
N PRO A 169 16.69 2.99 1.68
CA PRO A 169 15.84 2.40 0.68
C PRO A 169 16.48 1.21 -0.05
N VAL A 170 15.72 0.14 -0.22
CA VAL A 170 16.06 -0.91 -1.19
C VAL A 170 15.82 -0.38 -2.59
N LYS A 171 16.85 -0.40 -3.45
CA LYS A 171 16.74 -0.05 -4.87
C LYS A 171 17.66 -0.97 -5.66
N CYS A 172 17.09 -1.97 -6.30
CA CYS A 172 17.83 -3.03 -7.02
C CYS A 172 17.18 -3.44 -8.34
N ILE A 173 15.97 -2.94 -8.61
CA ILE A 173 15.25 -3.20 -9.85
C ILE A 173 15.42 -1.99 -10.76
N SER A 174 15.81 -2.20 -12.01
CA SER A 174 15.88 -1.12 -12.99
C SER A 174 14.48 -0.68 -13.42
N ASP A 175 14.33 0.62 -13.81
CA ASP A 175 13.06 1.11 -14.36
C ASP A 175 12.62 0.29 -15.58
N ALA A 176 13.56 -0.15 -16.42
CA ALA A 176 13.29 -1.01 -17.57
C ALA A 176 12.76 -2.41 -17.16
N ASP A 177 13.24 -2.98 -16.04
CA ASP A 177 12.72 -4.26 -15.54
C ASP A 177 11.35 -4.08 -14.88
N LEU A 178 11.07 -2.93 -14.27
CA LEU A 178 9.74 -2.59 -13.78
C LEU A 178 8.76 -2.37 -14.95
N ASP A 179 9.14 -1.61 -15.98
CA ASP A 179 8.33 -1.47 -17.21
C ASP A 179 8.05 -2.86 -17.84
N ALA A 180 9.06 -3.74 -17.90
CA ALA A 180 8.88 -5.10 -18.40
C ALA A 180 7.94 -5.93 -17.51
N SER A 181 8.00 -5.78 -16.19
CA SER A 181 7.15 -6.51 -15.24
C SER A 181 5.70 -6.07 -15.33
N PHE A 182 5.45 -4.75 -15.34
CA PHE A 182 4.10 -4.21 -15.47
C PHE A 182 3.49 -4.41 -16.85
N GLY A 183 4.33 -4.39 -17.89
CA GLY A 183 3.90 -4.66 -19.26
C GLY A 183 3.72 -6.14 -19.59
N TYR A 184 4.10 -7.07 -18.72
CA TYR A 184 4.06 -8.51 -19.01
C TYR A 184 2.62 -9.01 -19.16
N ASP A 185 2.40 -10.02 -20.05
CA ASP A 185 1.08 -10.68 -20.18
C ASP A 185 0.66 -11.29 -18.82
N PRO A 186 -0.46 -10.87 -18.23
CA PRO A 186 -0.93 -11.38 -16.92
C PRO A 186 -1.32 -12.87 -16.98
N ASP A 187 -1.56 -13.42 -18.18
CA ASP A 187 -1.86 -14.82 -18.41
C ASP A 187 -1.03 -15.40 -19.57
N PRO A 188 0.27 -15.64 -19.34
CA PRO A 188 1.15 -16.21 -20.38
C PRO A 188 0.70 -17.63 -20.74
N SER A 189 0.10 -17.81 -21.93
CA SER A 189 -0.50 -19.07 -22.36
C SER A 189 0.52 -20.08 -22.87
N SER A 190 1.59 -19.62 -23.56
CA SER A 190 2.64 -20.49 -24.09
C SER A 190 3.71 -20.79 -23.05
N GLN A 191 4.43 -21.91 -23.22
CA GLN A 191 5.60 -22.23 -22.39
C GLN A 191 6.67 -21.16 -22.53
N ALA A 192 6.96 -20.69 -23.74
CA ALA A 192 7.95 -19.64 -23.97
C ALA A 192 7.63 -18.32 -23.26
N ALA A 193 6.34 -17.90 -23.24
CA ALA A 193 5.94 -16.72 -22.50
C ALA A 193 6.07 -16.93 -20.97
N PHE A 194 5.70 -18.09 -20.45
CA PHE A 194 5.90 -18.40 -19.04
C PHE A 194 7.40 -18.39 -18.67
N ASP A 195 8.25 -19.04 -19.47
CA ASP A 195 9.70 -19.05 -19.24
C ASP A 195 10.32 -17.65 -19.33
N GLY A 196 9.76 -16.79 -20.19
CA GLY A 196 10.13 -15.38 -20.27
C GLY A 196 9.88 -14.63 -18.95
N PHE A 197 8.73 -14.87 -18.29
CA PHE A 197 8.45 -14.29 -16.99
C PHE A 197 9.35 -14.86 -15.88
N VAL A 198 9.63 -16.17 -15.92
CA VAL A 198 10.62 -16.79 -15.03
C VAL A 198 11.99 -16.11 -15.19
N ALA A 199 12.45 -15.91 -16.43
CA ALA A 199 13.73 -15.25 -16.70
C ALA A 199 13.77 -13.81 -16.21
N LEU A 200 12.66 -13.06 -16.34
CA LEU A 200 12.52 -11.70 -15.79
C LEU A 200 12.60 -11.71 -14.25
N SER A 201 11.83 -12.58 -13.60
CA SER A 201 11.85 -12.73 -12.14
C SER A 201 13.24 -13.10 -11.62
N GLN A 202 13.95 -14.00 -12.32
CA GLN A 202 15.33 -14.37 -11.99
C GLN A 202 16.31 -13.21 -12.18
N ARG A 203 16.13 -12.40 -13.23
CA ARG A 203 17.00 -11.24 -13.48
C ARG A 203 16.85 -10.21 -12.37
N ILE A 204 15.62 -9.90 -12.00
CA ILE A 204 15.28 -9.01 -10.87
C ILE A 204 15.87 -9.58 -9.57
N GLY A 205 15.62 -10.85 -9.27
CA GLY A 205 16.14 -11.50 -8.07
C GLY A 205 17.68 -11.46 -8.01
N ARG A 206 18.37 -11.75 -9.13
CA ARG A 206 19.85 -11.65 -9.17
C ARG A 206 20.32 -10.22 -8.90
N GLY A 207 19.72 -9.20 -9.52
CA GLY A 207 20.10 -7.80 -9.30
C GLY A 207 20.00 -7.39 -7.83
N CYS A 208 18.95 -7.83 -7.15
CA CYS A 208 18.77 -7.58 -5.73
C CYS A 208 19.73 -8.43 -4.87
N GLY A 209 19.95 -9.70 -5.22
CA GLY A 209 20.91 -10.58 -4.56
C GLY A 209 22.35 -10.07 -4.63
N ASP A 210 22.79 -9.64 -5.80
CA ASP A 210 24.15 -9.11 -6.02
C ASP A 210 24.37 -7.83 -5.21
N ARG A 211 23.35 -7.02 -5.03
CA ARG A 211 23.46 -5.73 -4.32
C ARG A 211 23.33 -5.86 -2.80
N TYR A 212 22.41 -6.69 -2.31
CA TYR A 212 22.08 -6.76 -0.87
C TYR A 212 22.44 -8.09 -0.21
N GLY A 213 22.56 -9.18 -0.99
CA GLY A 213 23.01 -10.48 -0.49
C GLY A 213 22.28 -10.95 0.78
N ASP A 214 23.06 -11.24 1.81
CA ASP A 214 22.57 -11.72 3.11
C ASP A 214 21.78 -10.67 3.91
N GLN A 215 21.66 -9.43 3.41
CA GLN A 215 20.85 -8.40 4.07
C GLN A 215 19.37 -8.51 3.69
N LEU A 216 19.02 -9.19 2.59
CA LEU A 216 17.64 -9.29 2.12
C LEU A 216 16.65 -9.81 3.18
N PRO A 217 16.96 -10.84 4.00
CA PRO A 217 16.06 -11.28 5.07
C PRO A 217 15.81 -10.23 6.14
N LEU A 218 16.72 -9.27 6.31
CA LEU A 218 16.64 -8.26 7.37
C LEU A 218 15.62 -7.15 7.07
N TYR A 219 14.96 -7.17 5.90
CA TYR A 219 13.86 -6.28 5.56
C TYR A 219 12.48 -6.83 5.97
N GLY A 220 12.41 -8.04 6.55
CA GLY A 220 11.17 -8.72 6.93
C GLY A 220 10.34 -7.98 7.99
N THR A 221 9.08 -8.40 8.10
CA THR A 221 8.05 -7.75 8.94
C THR A 221 8.37 -7.80 10.44
N GLU A 222 8.99 -8.88 10.95
CA GLU A 222 9.39 -8.94 12.36
C GLU A 222 10.40 -7.84 12.71
N GLN A 223 11.41 -7.66 11.86
CA GLN A 223 12.42 -6.62 12.02
C GLN A 223 11.79 -5.21 11.99
N ALA A 224 10.86 -4.96 11.05
CA ALA A 224 10.13 -3.71 10.96
C ALA A 224 9.22 -3.44 12.18
N ALA A 225 8.61 -4.47 12.75
CA ALA A 225 7.80 -4.36 13.97
C ALA A 225 8.67 -3.97 15.20
N ARG A 226 9.91 -4.44 15.25
CA ARG A 226 10.88 -4.03 16.28
C ARG A 226 11.34 -2.58 16.08
N ASP A 227 11.52 -2.13 14.82
CA ASP A 227 11.76 -0.71 14.53
C ASP A 227 10.58 0.16 14.98
N MET A 228 9.35 -0.32 14.80
CA MET A 228 8.17 0.43 15.23
C MET A 228 8.14 0.64 16.77
N ASP A 229 8.70 -0.28 17.55
CA ASP A 229 8.88 -0.06 18.98
C ASP A 229 9.95 1.01 19.29
N ALA A 230 11.01 1.05 18.49
CA ALA A 230 12.00 2.14 18.58
C ALA A 230 11.37 3.49 18.19
N VAL A 231 10.50 3.53 17.16
CA VAL A 231 9.74 4.73 16.79
C VAL A 231 8.82 5.16 17.94
N ARG A 232 8.06 4.24 18.56
CA ARG A 232 7.23 4.54 19.74
C ARG A 232 8.05 5.21 20.85
N ALA A 233 9.20 4.65 21.16
CA ALA A 233 10.08 5.23 22.19
C ALA A 233 10.64 6.60 21.79
N ALA A 234 11.00 6.78 20.52
CA ALA A 234 11.54 8.03 19.98
C ALA A 234 10.53 9.19 20.01
N VAL A 235 9.23 8.90 19.83
CA VAL A 235 8.18 9.93 19.96
C VAL A 235 7.79 10.20 21.42
N GLY A 236 8.32 9.43 22.38
CA GLY A 236 8.14 9.63 23.82
C GLY A 236 6.85 8.99 24.38
N ASP A 237 6.25 8.06 23.68
CA ASP A 237 5.01 7.40 24.13
C ASP A 237 5.31 6.07 24.84
N ASP A 238 4.75 5.85 26.04
CA ASP A 238 4.90 4.60 26.80
C ASP A 238 4.25 3.42 26.08
N LYS A 239 3.13 3.67 25.37
CA LYS A 239 2.36 2.68 24.65
C LYS A 239 2.00 3.19 23.25
N LEU A 240 2.02 2.28 22.28
CA LEU A 240 1.73 2.56 20.88
C LEU A 240 0.23 2.79 20.65
N THR A 241 -0.14 3.90 20.02
CA THR A 241 -1.40 4.07 19.31
C THR A 241 -1.10 3.99 17.82
N TYR A 242 -1.79 3.09 17.10
CA TYR A 242 -1.43 2.75 15.73
C TYR A 242 -2.64 2.59 14.82
N LEU A 243 -2.50 3.07 13.59
CA LEU A 243 -3.43 2.86 12.49
C LEU A 243 -2.66 2.25 11.32
N GLY A 244 -2.93 0.98 11.04
CA GLY A 244 -2.33 0.26 9.93
C GLY A 244 -3.36 -0.13 8.89
N TYR A 245 -3.07 0.18 7.65
CA TYR A 245 -3.87 -0.19 6.50
C TYR A 245 -3.22 -1.36 5.75
N SER A 246 -4.03 -2.31 5.25
CA SER A 246 -3.54 -3.38 4.38
C SER A 246 -2.40 -4.19 5.02
N TYR A 247 -1.22 -4.29 4.38
CA TYR A 247 -0.02 -4.87 5.00
C TYR A 247 0.29 -4.25 6.38
N GLY A 248 -0.03 -2.98 6.61
CA GLY A 248 0.11 -2.34 7.92
C GLY A 248 -0.65 -3.07 9.03
N THR A 249 -1.67 -3.85 8.70
CA THR A 249 -2.38 -4.71 9.66
C THR A 249 -1.54 -5.92 10.09
N LEU A 250 -0.77 -6.49 9.17
CA LEU A 250 0.20 -7.55 9.47
C LEU A 250 1.32 -7.01 10.36
N LEU A 251 1.87 -5.83 10.03
CA LEU A 251 2.88 -5.15 10.84
C LEU A 251 2.38 -4.86 12.25
N GLY A 252 1.16 -4.31 12.38
CA GLY A 252 0.52 -4.03 13.67
C GLY A 252 0.20 -5.30 14.48
N ALA A 253 -0.23 -6.37 13.83
CA ALA A 253 -0.48 -7.67 14.45
C ALA A 253 0.82 -8.29 14.99
N THR A 254 1.90 -8.24 14.19
CA THR A 254 3.23 -8.70 14.60
C THR A 254 3.75 -7.90 15.79
N TYR A 255 3.59 -6.57 15.77
CA TYR A 255 3.93 -5.72 16.90
C TYR A 255 3.16 -6.10 18.17
N ALA A 256 1.85 -6.32 18.07
CA ALA A 256 1.02 -6.68 19.21
C ALA A 256 1.41 -8.03 19.84
N GLN A 257 1.92 -8.97 19.04
CA GLN A 257 2.45 -10.24 19.53
C GLN A 257 3.79 -10.07 20.24
N LEU A 258 4.69 -9.27 19.67
CA LEU A 258 6.02 -9.03 20.22
C LEU A 258 5.98 -8.17 21.49
N TYR A 259 5.09 -7.18 21.53
CA TYR A 259 5.02 -6.15 22.57
C TYR A 259 3.60 -5.91 23.12
N PRO A 260 2.87 -6.95 23.57
CA PRO A 260 1.46 -6.82 23.95
C PRO A 260 1.22 -5.79 25.06
N GLN A 261 2.17 -5.64 26.00
CA GLN A 261 2.07 -4.68 27.10
C GLN A 261 2.34 -3.22 26.67
N ARG A 262 2.92 -3.01 25.47
CA ARG A 262 3.21 -1.70 24.90
C ARG A 262 2.12 -1.20 23.93
N VAL A 263 0.99 -1.89 23.86
CA VAL A 263 -0.17 -1.48 23.07
C VAL A 263 -1.08 -0.59 23.91
N ARG A 264 -1.45 0.61 23.36
CA ARG A 264 -2.55 1.43 23.88
C ARG A 264 -3.82 1.15 23.08
N ALA A 265 -3.79 1.37 21.78
CA ALA A 265 -4.89 1.15 20.87
C ALA A 265 -4.36 0.88 19.45
N LEU A 266 -4.81 -0.19 18.80
CA LEU A 266 -4.47 -0.51 17.43
C LEU A 266 -5.75 -0.62 16.60
N VAL A 267 -5.75 0.05 15.43
CA VAL A 267 -6.75 -0.10 14.38
C VAL A 267 -6.07 -0.75 13.18
N LEU A 268 -6.57 -1.92 12.78
CA LEU A 268 -6.03 -2.74 11.71
C LEU A 268 -7.09 -2.83 10.60
N ASP A 269 -6.96 -1.99 9.57
CA ASP A 269 -7.98 -1.81 8.53
C ASP A 269 -7.54 -2.40 7.19
N GLY A 270 -8.40 -3.24 6.59
CA GLY A 270 -8.06 -4.07 5.45
C GLY A 270 -7.15 -5.22 5.88
N ALA A 271 -7.68 -6.08 6.73
CA ALA A 271 -6.93 -7.08 7.49
C ALA A 271 -6.27 -8.15 6.62
N VAL A 272 -4.98 -8.37 6.80
CA VAL A 272 -4.21 -9.50 6.26
C VAL A 272 -4.24 -10.65 7.27
N ASP A 273 -4.57 -11.87 6.83
CA ASP A 273 -4.46 -13.09 7.65
C ASP A 273 -3.01 -13.59 7.66
N PRO A 274 -2.27 -13.46 8.78
CA PRO A 274 -0.86 -13.82 8.82
C PRO A 274 -0.59 -15.33 8.70
N GLN A 275 -1.62 -16.15 8.76
CA GLN A 275 -1.51 -17.60 8.62
C GLN A 275 -1.62 -18.06 7.15
N GLN A 276 -2.01 -17.17 6.24
CA GLN A 276 -2.00 -17.48 4.82
C GLN A 276 -0.58 -17.40 4.27
N ARG A 277 -0.13 -18.51 3.67
CA ARG A 277 1.13 -18.58 2.94
C ARG A 277 0.93 -18.19 1.47
N LEU A 278 2.00 -18.19 0.68
CA LEU A 278 2.03 -17.66 -0.68
C LEU A 278 0.88 -18.14 -1.57
N VAL A 279 0.64 -19.46 -1.64
CA VAL A 279 -0.43 -20.00 -2.49
C VAL A 279 -1.83 -19.61 -2.00
N ALA A 280 -2.08 -19.80 -0.70
CA ALA A 280 -3.38 -19.48 -0.12
C ALA A 280 -3.68 -17.98 -0.12
N GLY A 281 -2.67 -17.15 0.13
CA GLY A 281 -2.76 -15.69 0.06
C GLY A 281 -3.06 -15.19 -1.34
N SER A 282 -2.31 -15.70 -2.34
CA SER A 282 -2.52 -15.36 -3.76
C SER A 282 -3.90 -15.80 -4.26
N GLU A 283 -4.40 -17.01 -3.89
CA GLU A 283 -5.75 -17.44 -4.25
C GLU A 283 -6.82 -16.58 -3.57
N SER A 284 -6.61 -16.21 -2.31
CA SER A 284 -7.51 -15.31 -1.58
C SER A 284 -7.63 -13.96 -2.28
N GLN A 285 -6.51 -13.39 -2.68
CA GLN A 285 -6.46 -12.11 -3.39
C GLN A 285 -7.09 -12.22 -4.79
N ALA A 286 -6.83 -13.30 -5.55
CA ALA A 286 -7.48 -13.55 -6.84
C ALA A 286 -9.02 -13.57 -6.71
N ARG A 287 -9.53 -14.24 -5.68
CA ARG A 287 -10.98 -14.26 -5.37
C ARG A 287 -11.52 -12.88 -5.02
N GLY A 288 -10.78 -12.09 -4.25
CA GLY A 288 -11.18 -10.73 -3.86
C GLY A 288 -11.29 -9.80 -5.06
N PHE A 289 -10.26 -9.77 -5.90
CA PHE A 289 -10.28 -8.98 -7.13
C PHE A 289 -11.36 -9.43 -8.12
N GLU A 290 -11.56 -10.72 -8.32
CA GLU A 290 -12.61 -11.22 -9.21
C GLU A 290 -14.00 -10.79 -8.70
N ARG A 291 -14.26 -10.88 -7.40
CA ARG A 291 -15.51 -10.39 -6.77
C ARG A 291 -15.69 -8.88 -6.96
N ALA A 292 -14.66 -8.09 -6.73
CA ALA A 292 -14.73 -6.64 -6.93
C ALA A 292 -14.96 -6.28 -8.41
N PHE A 293 -14.38 -7.03 -9.32
CA PHE A 293 -14.62 -6.87 -10.75
C PHE A 293 -16.07 -7.25 -11.14
N ASP A 294 -16.64 -8.30 -10.55
CA ASP A 294 -18.06 -8.61 -10.71
C ASP A 294 -18.95 -7.49 -10.18
N ASN A 295 -18.59 -6.86 -9.06
CA ASN A 295 -19.31 -5.73 -8.50
C ASN A 295 -19.24 -4.51 -9.44
N PHE A 296 -18.05 -4.21 -9.96
CA PHE A 296 -17.86 -3.18 -10.99
C PHE A 296 -18.73 -3.44 -12.24
N THR A 297 -18.78 -4.67 -12.75
CA THR A 297 -19.59 -4.96 -13.94
C THR A 297 -21.09 -4.79 -13.68
N ARG A 298 -21.58 -5.18 -12.49
CA ARG A 298 -22.97 -4.93 -12.08
C ARG A 298 -23.26 -3.44 -11.92
N TRP A 299 -22.34 -2.70 -11.29
CA TRP A 299 -22.44 -1.25 -11.18
C TRP A 299 -22.51 -0.59 -12.56
N CYS A 300 -21.67 -1.01 -13.50
CA CYS A 300 -21.65 -0.49 -14.87
C CYS A 300 -22.99 -0.70 -15.56
N THR A 301 -23.56 -1.90 -15.48
CA THR A 301 -24.90 -2.20 -16.04
C THR A 301 -25.99 -1.35 -15.41
N ALA A 302 -25.96 -1.17 -14.08
CA ALA A 302 -26.94 -0.35 -13.36
C ALA A 302 -26.78 1.16 -13.60
N ASN A 303 -25.60 1.61 -14.02
CA ASN A 303 -25.24 3.02 -14.21
C ASN A 303 -24.81 3.31 -15.66
N ALA A 304 -25.52 2.76 -16.65
CA ALA A 304 -25.15 2.86 -18.07
C ALA A 304 -24.88 4.30 -18.56
N ALA A 305 -25.58 5.29 -18.02
CA ALA A 305 -25.34 6.70 -18.35
C ALA A 305 -23.94 7.22 -17.90
N ARG A 306 -23.29 6.54 -16.96
CA ARG A 306 -21.96 6.87 -16.40
C ARG A 306 -20.90 5.85 -16.81
N CYS A 307 -21.29 4.75 -17.45
CA CYS A 307 -20.42 3.67 -17.88
C CYS A 307 -20.47 3.50 -19.41
N PRO A 308 -19.53 4.06 -20.16
CA PRO A 308 -19.54 4.02 -21.63
C PRO A 308 -19.37 2.61 -22.20
N ILE A 309 -18.85 1.65 -21.42
CA ILE A 309 -18.68 0.25 -21.81
C ILE A 309 -19.86 -0.66 -21.38
N ALA A 310 -20.98 -0.07 -20.94
CA ALA A 310 -22.22 -0.81 -20.72
C ALA A 310 -22.82 -1.29 -22.06
N PRO A 311 -23.61 -2.39 -22.08
CA PRO A 311 -24.04 -3.17 -20.92
C PRO A 311 -23.06 -4.28 -20.50
N ASP A 312 -22.05 -4.60 -21.30
CA ASP A 312 -21.15 -5.73 -21.04
C ASP A 312 -19.72 -5.25 -20.74
N ALA A 313 -19.53 -4.67 -19.56
CA ALA A 313 -18.24 -4.18 -19.12
C ALA A 313 -17.19 -5.30 -18.98
N ARG A 314 -17.62 -6.54 -18.65
CA ARG A 314 -16.71 -7.68 -18.60
C ARG A 314 -16.12 -7.96 -19.97
N ALA A 315 -16.97 -8.11 -20.98
CA ALA A 315 -16.52 -8.35 -22.35
C ALA A 315 -15.65 -7.21 -22.88
N ALA A 316 -15.98 -5.95 -22.57
CA ALA A 316 -15.18 -4.80 -22.98
C ALA A 316 -13.76 -4.86 -22.41
N VAL A 317 -13.60 -5.10 -21.08
CA VAL A 317 -12.31 -5.21 -20.41
C VAL A 317 -11.51 -6.41 -20.92
N THR A 318 -12.10 -7.60 -21.00
CA THR A 318 -11.39 -8.80 -21.47
C THR A 318 -10.95 -8.64 -22.93
N THR A 319 -11.82 -8.06 -23.80
CA THR A 319 -11.46 -7.75 -25.19
C THR A 319 -10.31 -6.74 -25.28
N ALA A 320 -10.28 -5.72 -24.41
CA ALA A 320 -9.19 -4.76 -24.38
C ALA A 320 -7.84 -5.44 -24.03
N ILE A 321 -7.83 -6.31 -23.01
CA ILE A 321 -6.67 -7.09 -22.62
C ILE A 321 -6.23 -8.03 -23.75
N ASP A 322 -7.14 -8.77 -24.37
CA ASP A 322 -6.82 -9.72 -25.44
C ASP A 322 -6.31 -9.01 -26.71
N LYS A 323 -6.88 -7.88 -27.08
CA LYS A 323 -6.34 -7.05 -28.16
C LYS A 323 -4.93 -6.53 -27.84
N ALA A 324 -4.70 -6.10 -26.61
CA ALA A 324 -3.41 -5.58 -26.18
C ALA A 324 -2.29 -6.65 -26.14
N LYS A 325 -2.62 -7.95 -26.08
CA LYS A 325 -1.65 -9.06 -26.27
C LYS A 325 -1.09 -9.13 -27.68
N VAL A 326 -1.89 -8.76 -28.68
CA VAL A 326 -1.56 -8.98 -30.11
C VAL A 326 -1.21 -7.67 -30.80
N SER A 327 -1.86 -6.58 -30.45
CA SER A 327 -1.71 -5.26 -31.08
C SER A 327 -1.89 -4.15 -30.02
N PRO A 328 -0.88 -3.95 -29.17
CA PRO A 328 -0.95 -2.93 -28.13
C PRO A 328 -1.01 -1.52 -28.75
N VAL A 329 -1.76 -0.62 -28.13
CA VAL A 329 -1.86 0.77 -28.56
C VAL A 329 -0.65 1.55 -28.06
N ARG A 330 0.00 2.31 -28.97
CA ARG A 330 1.16 3.12 -28.62
C ARG A 330 0.75 4.47 -28.03
N GLY A 331 1.33 4.84 -26.89
CA GLY A 331 1.16 6.12 -26.26
C GLY A 331 2.11 7.21 -26.79
N ASP A 332 1.84 8.45 -26.42
CA ASP A 332 2.67 9.62 -26.79
C ASP A 332 4.07 9.58 -26.15
N ASP A 333 4.21 8.91 -25.01
CA ASP A 333 5.47 8.67 -24.29
C ASP A 333 6.32 7.54 -24.91
N GLY A 334 5.82 6.92 -25.97
CA GLY A 334 6.49 5.85 -26.71
C GLY A 334 6.26 4.46 -26.16
N ARG A 335 5.61 4.30 -24.98
CA ARG A 335 5.22 3.00 -24.44
C ARG A 335 4.08 2.38 -25.26
N GLU A 336 3.95 1.09 -25.15
CA GLU A 336 2.83 0.33 -25.68
C GLU A 336 1.92 -0.13 -24.54
N ALA A 337 0.63 0.15 -24.63
CA ALA A 337 -0.38 -0.30 -23.68
C ALA A 337 -0.63 -1.81 -23.86
N THR A 338 0.31 -2.60 -23.41
CA THR A 338 0.24 -4.07 -23.45
C THR A 338 -0.84 -4.59 -22.49
N ALA A 339 -1.12 -5.88 -22.56
CA ALA A 339 -2.09 -6.55 -21.69
C ALA A 339 -1.80 -6.32 -20.19
N GLY A 340 -0.52 -6.27 -19.80
CA GLY A 340 -0.11 -6.00 -18.43
C GLY A 340 -0.51 -4.60 -17.96
N TRP A 341 -0.24 -3.56 -18.75
CA TRP A 341 -0.63 -2.19 -18.42
C TRP A 341 -2.15 -2.04 -18.28
N VAL A 342 -2.92 -2.65 -19.20
CA VAL A 342 -4.39 -2.67 -19.09
C VAL A 342 -4.84 -3.38 -17.82
N PHE A 343 -4.25 -4.52 -17.50
CA PHE A 343 -4.55 -5.30 -16.30
C PHE A 343 -4.27 -4.50 -15.01
N TYR A 344 -3.13 -3.79 -14.93
CA TYR A 344 -2.82 -2.97 -13.76
C TYR A 344 -3.70 -1.71 -13.65
N ALA A 345 -4.18 -1.16 -14.76
CA ALA A 345 -5.22 -0.11 -14.73
C ALA A 345 -6.53 -0.65 -14.11
N VAL A 346 -6.90 -1.90 -14.43
CA VAL A 346 -8.06 -2.56 -13.79
C VAL A 346 -7.83 -2.75 -12.30
N ILE A 347 -6.68 -3.32 -11.89
CA ILE A 347 -6.32 -3.50 -10.47
C ILE A 347 -6.43 -2.18 -9.72
N SER A 348 -5.74 -1.13 -10.19
CA SER A 348 -5.72 0.21 -9.58
C SER A 348 -7.14 0.73 -9.31
N SER A 349 -8.01 0.60 -10.31
CA SER A 349 -9.37 1.15 -10.25
C SER A 349 -10.31 0.38 -9.33
N LEU A 350 -10.02 -0.89 -9.03
CA LEU A 350 -10.86 -1.71 -8.14
C LEU A 350 -10.64 -1.41 -6.66
N TYR A 351 -9.59 -0.67 -6.30
CA TYR A 351 -9.33 -0.27 -4.91
C TYR A 351 -10.41 0.66 -4.35
N THR A 352 -11.18 1.34 -5.22
CA THR A 352 -12.24 2.26 -4.78
C THR A 352 -13.43 2.23 -5.73
N GLU A 353 -14.66 2.37 -5.20
CA GLU A 353 -15.86 2.50 -6.06
C GLU A 353 -15.77 3.74 -6.97
N SER A 354 -15.14 4.82 -6.51
CA SER A 354 -14.94 6.04 -7.33
C SER A 354 -14.06 5.80 -8.56
N GLY A 355 -13.12 4.87 -8.50
CA GLY A 355 -12.26 4.47 -9.62
C GLY A 355 -13.00 3.73 -10.75
N TRP A 356 -14.19 3.19 -10.48
CA TRP A 356 -14.93 2.39 -11.46
C TRP A 356 -15.35 3.18 -12.69
N GLN A 357 -15.79 4.42 -12.52
CA GLN A 357 -16.13 5.29 -13.66
C GLN A 357 -14.89 5.68 -14.48
N GLU A 358 -13.75 5.84 -13.83
CA GLU A 358 -12.49 6.14 -14.51
C GLU A 358 -12.02 4.95 -15.34
N LEU A 359 -12.09 3.74 -14.78
CA LEU A 359 -11.80 2.50 -15.52
C LEU A 359 -12.68 2.36 -16.76
N ALA A 360 -13.99 2.56 -16.61
CA ALA A 360 -14.91 2.45 -17.74
C ALA A 360 -14.53 3.41 -18.88
N ARG A 361 -14.16 4.65 -18.56
CA ARG A 361 -13.67 5.63 -19.55
C ARG A 361 -12.33 5.25 -20.14
N ALA A 362 -11.40 4.73 -19.32
CA ALA A 362 -10.09 4.32 -19.80
C ALA A 362 -10.17 3.20 -20.83
N ILE A 363 -11.04 2.21 -20.59
CA ILE A 363 -11.27 1.09 -21.52
C ILE A 363 -11.96 1.56 -22.81
N ASP A 364 -12.94 2.46 -22.72
CA ASP A 364 -13.64 3.06 -23.87
C ASP A 364 -12.65 3.83 -24.77
N ARG A 365 -11.84 4.71 -24.19
CA ARG A 365 -10.82 5.46 -24.92
C ARG A 365 -9.72 4.57 -25.52
N LEU A 366 -9.30 3.53 -24.80
CA LEU A 366 -8.34 2.56 -25.33
C LEU A 366 -8.90 1.87 -26.58
N ALA A 367 -10.21 1.56 -26.62
CA ALA A 367 -10.86 0.98 -27.79
C ALA A 367 -10.81 1.92 -29.01
N ASP A 368 -10.83 3.24 -28.78
CA ASP A 368 -10.66 4.30 -29.80
C ASP A 368 -9.19 4.63 -30.13
N GLY A 369 -8.23 3.91 -29.52
CA GLY A 369 -6.80 4.08 -29.77
C GLY A 369 -6.09 5.12 -28.87
N ASP A 370 -6.71 5.58 -27.77
CA ASP A 370 -6.10 6.49 -26.79
C ASP A 370 -5.78 5.73 -25.47
N PRO A 371 -4.49 5.42 -25.18
CA PRO A 371 -4.09 4.67 -23.99
C PRO A 371 -3.80 5.53 -22.76
N LYS A 372 -3.94 6.86 -22.82
CA LYS A 372 -3.49 7.80 -21.78
C LYS A 372 -4.07 7.50 -20.40
N GLU A 373 -5.39 7.27 -20.33
CA GLU A 373 -6.05 6.99 -19.06
C GLU A 373 -5.64 5.60 -18.50
N VAL A 374 -5.37 4.63 -19.37
CA VAL A 374 -4.84 3.32 -18.96
C VAL A 374 -3.48 3.49 -18.30
N PHE A 375 -2.56 4.23 -18.94
CA PHE A 375 -1.24 4.51 -18.35
C PHE A 375 -1.37 5.29 -17.03
N ARG A 376 -2.17 6.34 -16.98
CA ARG A 376 -2.37 7.11 -15.75
C ARG A 376 -2.82 6.23 -14.57
N LEU A 377 -3.77 5.32 -14.80
CA LEU A 377 -4.27 4.42 -13.76
C LEU A 377 -3.21 3.38 -13.36
N ALA A 378 -2.52 2.81 -14.32
CA ALA A 378 -1.49 1.81 -14.08
C ALA A 378 -0.24 2.42 -13.44
N ASP A 379 0.21 3.60 -13.89
CA ASP A 379 1.36 4.33 -13.32
C ASP A 379 1.09 4.72 -11.86
N ALA A 380 -0.14 5.14 -11.53
CA ALA A 380 -0.54 5.42 -10.16
C ALA A 380 -0.40 4.19 -9.24
N TYR A 381 -0.71 2.99 -9.73
CA TYR A 381 -0.51 1.74 -8.99
C TYR A 381 0.97 1.36 -8.90
N ALA A 382 1.69 1.50 -10.01
CA ALA A 382 3.09 1.12 -10.13
C ALA A 382 4.06 2.05 -9.39
N GLY A 383 3.64 3.25 -9.03
CA GLY A 383 4.53 4.29 -8.51
C GLY A 383 5.51 4.79 -9.58
N ARG A 384 5.06 4.81 -10.87
CA ARG A 384 5.81 5.34 -12.00
C ARG A 384 5.51 6.81 -12.18
N GLU A 385 6.56 7.61 -12.27
CA GLU A 385 6.50 9.06 -12.42
C GLU A 385 6.43 9.49 -13.90
N ASP A 386 6.04 10.74 -14.15
CA ASP A 386 5.88 11.28 -15.52
C ASP A 386 7.19 11.26 -16.32
N ASP A 387 8.35 11.29 -15.67
CA ASP A 387 9.67 11.20 -16.29
C ASP A 387 10.14 9.77 -16.57
N GLY A 388 9.33 8.79 -16.19
CA GLY A 388 9.57 7.36 -16.40
C GLY A 388 10.34 6.65 -15.29
N HIS A 389 10.73 7.37 -14.24
CA HIS A 389 11.33 6.77 -13.06
C HIS A 389 10.28 6.15 -12.15
N TYR A 390 10.71 5.17 -11.35
CA TYR A 390 9.87 4.54 -10.34
C TYR A 390 10.35 4.91 -8.94
N SER A 391 9.39 5.11 -8.05
CA SER A 391 9.68 5.06 -6.62
C SER A 391 10.25 3.67 -6.26
N ASN A 392 10.77 3.51 -5.05
CA ASN A 392 11.24 2.18 -4.63
C ASN A 392 10.14 1.28 -4.03
N LEU A 393 8.86 1.62 -4.27
CA LEU A 393 7.71 0.88 -3.74
C LEU A 393 7.81 -0.62 -4.03
N PHE A 394 8.06 -1.00 -5.28
CA PHE A 394 8.10 -2.42 -5.68
C PHE A 394 9.41 -3.12 -5.32
N ASP A 395 10.54 -2.42 -5.27
CA ASP A 395 11.77 -2.96 -4.69
C ASP A 395 11.56 -3.37 -3.23
N ALA A 396 11.00 -2.47 -2.43
CA ALA A 396 10.69 -2.72 -1.03
C ALA A 396 9.58 -3.77 -0.86
N ASN A 397 8.55 -3.74 -1.71
CA ASN A 397 7.47 -4.73 -1.70
C ASN A 397 8.00 -6.15 -1.88
N LEU A 398 8.82 -6.37 -2.88
CA LEU A 398 9.43 -7.69 -3.12
C LEU A 398 10.39 -8.08 -2.00
N ALA A 399 11.25 -7.15 -1.54
CA ALA A 399 12.21 -7.46 -0.48
C ALA A 399 11.51 -7.89 0.82
N ILE A 400 10.44 -7.20 1.21
CA ILE A 400 9.69 -7.48 2.44
C ILE A 400 8.89 -8.77 2.30
N ASN A 401 8.03 -8.88 1.27
CA ASN A 401 7.18 -10.06 1.08
C ASN A 401 8.02 -11.34 0.93
N CYS A 402 9.11 -11.28 0.16
CA CYS A 402 9.92 -12.45 -0.08
C CYS A 402 10.86 -12.79 1.10
N ALA A 403 11.20 -11.84 1.98
CA ALA A 403 11.85 -12.13 3.25
C ALA A 403 10.93 -12.91 4.20
N ASP A 404 9.66 -12.54 4.23
CA ASP A 404 8.65 -13.15 5.11
C ASP A 404 8.16 -14.53 4.62
N GLU A 405 8.30 -14.85 3.33
CA GLU A 405 7.68 -16.03 2.73
C GLU A 405 8.61 -17.24 2.72
N THR A 406 8.11 -18.35 3.24
CA THR A 406 8.84 -19.64 3.29
C THR A 406 8.33 -20.68 2.29
N GLU A 407 7.10 -20.52 1.78
CA GLU A 407 6.52 -21.44 0.82
C GLU A 407 7.16 -21.23 -0.57
N LYS A 408 7.56 -22.32 -1.22
CA LYS A 408 8.20 -22.30 -2.53
C LYS A 408 7.56 -23.34 -3.47
N PRO A 409 6.38 -23.04 -4.03
CA PRO A 409 5.78 -23.92 -5.02
C PRO A 409 6.71 -24.06 -6.24
N SER A 410 6.78 -25.27 -6.83
CA SER A 410 7.55 -25.47 -8.06
C SER A 410 6.92 -24.70 -9.23
N ARG A 411 7.71 -24.42 -10.27
CA ARG A 411 7.22 -23.78 -11.50
C ARG A 411 6.09 -24.58 -12.14
N GLU A 412 6.16 -25.91 -12.07
CA GLU A 412 5.10 -26.79 -12.55
C GLU A 412 3.80 -26.64 -11.72
N GLN A 413 3.92 -26.60 -10.39
CA GLN A 413 2.77 -26.33 -9.52
C GLN A 413 2.15 -24.97 -9.82
N ILE A 414 2.95 -23.92 -10.05
CA ILE A 414 2.46 -22.59 -10.44
C ILE A 414 1.71 -22.66 -11.78
N ARG A 415 2.23 -23.39 -12.78
CA ARG A 415 1.53 -23.61 -14.06
C ARG A 415 0.19 -24.34 -13.88
N GLN A 416 0.14 -25.33 -13.00
CA GLN A 416 -1.09 -26.04 -12.67
C GLN A 416 -2.10 -25.12 -11.99
N LEU A 417 -1.64 -24.31 -11.02
CA LEU A 417 -2.48 -23.31 -10.33
C LEU A 417 -2.97 -22.23 -11.30
N GLN A 418 -2.13 -21.74 -12.20
CA GLN A 418 -2.53 -20.80 -13.27
C GLN A 418 -3.71 -21.36 -14.08
N SER A 419 -3.62 -22.62 -14.50
CA SER A 419 -4.70 -23.27 -15.26
C SER A 419 -5.97 -23.49 -14.43
N GLN A 420 -5.82 -23.93 -13.17
CA GLN A 420 -6.94 -24.14 -12.26
C GLN A 420 -7.66 -22.84 -11.92
N TRP A 421 -6.90 -21.79 -11.60
CA TRP A 421 -7.46 -20.51 -11.19
C TRP A 421 -8.06 -19.74 -12.36
N ARG A 422 -7.62 -19.95 -13.59
CA ARG A 422 -8.28 -19.41 -14.80
C ARG A 422 -9.76 -19.82 -14.87
N ASN A 423 -10.11 -21.03 -14.42
CA ASN A 423 -11.48 -21.49 -14.37
C ASN A 423 -12.30 -20.89 -13.21
N LYS A 424 -11.63 -20.57 -12.09
CA LYS A 424 -12.29 -20.06 -10.88
C LYS A 424 -12.36 -18.52 -10.85
N TYR A 425 -11.32 -17.88 -11.31
CA TYR A 425 -11.06 -16.44 -11.24
C TYR A 425 -10.49 -15.99 -12.60
N PRO A 426 -11.33 -15.89 -13.63
CA PRO A 426 -10.89 -15.81 -15.03
C PRO A 426 -9.92 -14.67 -15.34
N LEU A 427 -10.11 -13.50 -14.70
CA LEU A 427 -9.27 -12.34 -14.97
C LEU A 427 -8.03 -12.30 -14.06
N PHE A 428 -8.18 -12.60 -12.78
CA PHE A 428 -7.11 -12.39 -11.79
C PHE A 428 -6.37 -13.67 -11.41
N GLY A 429 -7.01 -14.82 -11.53
CA GLY A 429 -6.41 -16.09 -11.11
C GLY A 429 -5.07 -16.41 -11.79
N PRO A 430 -4.98 -16.34 -13.11
CA PRO A 430 -3.72 -16.61 -13.82
C PRO A 430 -2.60 -15.67 -13.40
N ALA A 431 -2.89 -14.38 -13.31
CA ALA A 431 -1.90 -13.35 -12.95
C ALA A 431 -1.35 -13.56 -11.53
N LEU A 432 -2.23 -13.81 -10.56
CA LEU A 432 -1.82 -14.03 -9.16
C LEU A 432 -1.06 -15.36 -9.01
N ALA A 433 -1.38 -16.39 -9.80
CA ALA A 433 -0.61 -17.63 -9.83
C ALA A 433 0.81 -17.38 -10.34
N VAL A 434 0.94 -16.73 -11.49
CA VAL A 434 2.25 -16.44 -12.12
C VAL A 434 3.06 -15.46 -11.29
N GLY A 435 2.42 -14.48 -10.65
CA GLY A 435 3.05 -13.48 -9.76
C GLY A 435 3.83 -14.10 -8.60
N MET A 436 3.47 -15.31 -8.14
CA MET A 436 4.23 -16.05 -7.11
C MET A 436 5.69 -16.31 -7.49
N LEU A 437 6.01 -16.34 -8.79
CA LEU A 437 7.38 -16.52 -9.28
C LEU A 437 8.34 -15.45 -8.75
N SER A 438 7.85 -14.25 -8.48
CA SER A 438 8.67 -13.15 -7.95
C SER A 438 9.36 -13.53 -6.63
N CYS A 439 8.67 -14.21 -5.71
CA CYS A 439 9.28 -14.69 -4.46
C CYS A 439 9.89 -16.09 -4.58
N VAL A 440 9.40 -16.95 -5.49
CA VAL A 440 10.00 -18.26 -5.72
C VAL A 440 11.41 -18.13 -6.29
N GLU A 441 11.60 -17.20 -7.22
CA GLU A 441 12.91 -16.91 -7.85
C GLU A 441 13.75 -15.90 -7.05
N TRP A 442 13.25 -15.40 -5.91
CA TRP A 442 13.96 -14.45 -5.06
C TRP A 442 15.12 -15.10 -4.32
N PRO A 443 16.32 -14.50 -4.35
CA PRO A 443 17.50 -15.02 -3.65
C PRO A 443 17.44 -14.75 -2.14
N GLY A 444 18.36 -15.35 -1.42
CA GLY A 444 18.57 -15.08 0.00
C GLY A 444 17.74 -15.95 0.95
N GLY A 445 18.02 -15.75 2.21
CA GLY A 445 17.33 -16.39 3.33
C GLY A 445 15.92 -15.87 3.53
N ARG A 446 15.23 -16.45 4.51
CA ARG A 446 13.89 -16.06 4.94
C ARG A 446 13.90 -15.80 6.45
N ASP A 447 13.15 -14.79 6.87
CA ASP A 447 12.96 -14.43 8.28
C ASP A 447 11.45 -14.22 8.54
N PRO A 448 10.67 -15.32 8.59
CA PRO A 448 9.21 -15.23 8.70
C PRO A 448 8.83 -14.68 10.07
N TYR A 449 7.87 -13.75 10.06
CA TYR A 449 7.30 -13.16 11.27
C TYR A 449 6.55 -14.20 12.13
N PRO A 450 6.47 -13.99 13.46
CA PRO A 450 5.69 -14.83 14.34
C PRO A 450 4.19 -14.71 14.06
N THR A 451 3.46 -15.82 14.24
CA THR A 451 2.00 -15.86 14.16
C THR A 451 1.42 -16.40 15.45
N GLY A 452 0.45 -15.72 16.04
CA GLY A 452 -0.17 -16.19 17.29
C GLY A 452 -0.97 -15.13 18.01
N ARG A 453 -1.24 -15.41 19.29
CA ARG A 453 -2.06 -14.55 20.14
C ARG A 453 -1.26 -13.33 20.63
N ALA A 454 -1.92 -12.18 20.69
CA ALA A 454 -1.42 -10.98 21.36
C ALA A 454 -1.83 -11.01 22.86
N ALA A 455 -1.40 -12.05 23.58
CA ALA A 455 -1.83 -12.29 24.96
C ALA A 455 -1.36 -11.17 25.90
N GLY A 456 -2.32 -10.51 26.57
CA GLY A 456 -2.06 -9.38 27.47
C GLY A 456 -2.15 -8.00 26.80
N ALA A 457 -2.36 -7.94 25.48
CA ALA A 457 -2.73 -6.69 24.82
C ALA A 457 -4.19 -6.30 25.15
N PRO A 458 -4.53 -5.01 25.13
CA PRO A 458 -5.92 -4.56 25.19
C PRO A 458 -6.69 -5.00 23.92
N PRO A 459 -8.02 -4.84 23.88
CA PRO A 459 -8.79 -5.08 22.65
C PRO A 459 -8.24 -4.31 21.46
N ILE A 460 -8.11 -4.99 20.31
CA ILE A 460 -7.60 -4.44 19.06
C ILE A 460 -8.76 -4.39 18.05
N VAL A 461 -9.00 -3.22 17.43
CA VAL A 461 -10.05 -3.08 16.42
C VAL A 461 -9.52 -3.57 15.07
N VAL A 462 -10.21 -4.56 14.49
CA VAL A 462 -9.90 -5.13 13.18
C VAL A 462 -11.04 -4.78 12.23
N VAL A 463 -10.75 -3.92 11.26
CA VAL A 463 -11.75 -3.39 10.31
C VAL A 463 -11.66 -4.14 9.00
N GLY A 464 -12.81 -4.46 8.41
CA GLY A 464 -12.87 -5.10 7.10
C GLY A 464 -14.04 -4.60 6.26
N THR A 465 -13.78 -4.48 4.96
CA THR A 465 -14.76 -4.10 3.95
C THR A 465 -15.27 -5.34 3.22
N THR A 466 -16.59 -5.50 3.06
CA THR A 466 -17.17 -6.71 2.44
C THR A 466 -16.81 -6.88 0.97
N GLY A 467 -16.60 -5.78 0.25
CA GLY A 467 -16.17 -5.73 -1.14
C GLY A 467 -14.68 -5.50 -1.35
N ASP A 468 -13.83 -5.72 -0.33
CA ASP A 468 -12.38 -5.50 -0.44
C ASP A 468 -11.74 -6.44 -1.48
N PRO A 469 -11.07 -5.88 -2.52
CA PRO A 469 -10.38 -6.67 -3.54
C PRO A 469 -9.04 -7.22 -3.07
N ALA A 470 -8.27 -6.42 -2.34
CA ALA A 470 -6.86 -6.70 -2.04
C ALA A 470 -6.69 -7.54 -0.76
N THR A 471 -7.47 -7.23 0.27
CA THR A 471 -7.53 -7.99 1.54
C THR A 471 -8.97 -8.45 1.78
N PRO A 472 -9.38 -9.55 1.13
CA PRO A 472 -10.77 -10.01 1.19
C PRO A 472 -11.30 -10.14 2.61
N TYR A 473 -12.55 -9.70 2.81
CA TYR A 473 -13.20 -9.60 4.13
C TYR A 473 -13.04 -10.84 5.02
N GLU A 474 -12.96 -12.02 4.42
CA GLU A 474 -12.80 -13.30 5.12
C GLU A 474 -11.54 -13.37 5.98
N GLN A 475 -10.54 -12.53 5.69
CA GLN A 475 -9.31 -12.41 6.50
C GLN A 475 -9.54 -11.65 7.80
N THR A 476 -10.48 -10.71 7.84
CA THR A 476 -10.77 -9.86 9.01
C THR A 476 -11.13 -10.66 10.26
N PRO A 477 -12.14 -11.55 10.26
CA PRO A 477 -12.44 -12.36 11.43
C PRO A 477 -11.33 -13.36 11.77
N ARG A 478 -10.52 -13.79 10.80
CA ARG A 478 -9.39 -14.70 11.06
C ARG A 478 -8.28 -13.99 11.83
N LEU A 479 -7.89 -12.78 11.39
CA LEU A 479 -6.92 -11.96 12.11
C LEU A 479 -7.40 -11.66 13.53
N ALA A 480 -8.65 -11.22 13.70
CA ALA A 480 -9.23 -10.94 15.01
C ALA A 480 -9.21 -12.16 15.93
N SER A 481 -9.57 -13.33 15.42
CA SER A 481 -9.55 -14.61 16.14
C SER A 481 -8.14 -15.03 16.52
N MET A 482 -7.18 -14.92 15.59
CA MET A 482 -5.78 -15.27 15.84
C MET A 482 -5.19 -14.43 16.96
N LEU A 483 -5.40 -13.12 16.95
CA LEU A 483 -4.93 -12.23 18.01
C LEU A 483 -5.56 -12.57 19.39
N GLY A 484 -6.78 -13.11 19.40
CA GLY A 484 -7.50 -13.48 20.63
C GLY A 484 -8.05 -12.30 21.43
N VAL A 485 -7.70 -11.09 21.05
CA VAL A 485 -8.17 -9.80 21.60
C VAL A 485 -8.79 -8.91 20.51
N GLY A 486 -8.91 -9.42 19.28
CA GLY A 486 -9.47 -8.70 18.16
C GLY A 486 -10.97 -8.41 18.33
N ARG A 487 -11.42 -7.26 17.83
CA ARG A 487 -12.82 -6.81 17.74
C ARG A 487 -13.12 -6.45 16.31
N VAL A 488 -13.97 -7.24 15.67
CA VAL A 488 -14.33 -7.05 14.26
C VAL A 488 -15.28 -5.88 14.12
N LEU A 489 -14.92 -4.95 13.24
CA LEU A 489 -15.75 -3.87 12.74
C LEU A 489 -15.92 -4.03 11.23
N THR A 490 -17.14 -4.11 10.74
CA THR A 490 -17.43 -4.40 9.33
C THR A 490 -18.01 -3.19 8.64
N TRP A 491 -17.47 -2.84 7.47
CA TRP A 491 -18.12 -1.97 6.51
C TRP A 491 -18.76 -2.81 5.38
N GLU A 492 -20.06 -2.62 5.15
CA GLU A 492 -20.80 -3.27 4.07
C GLU A 492 -20.67 -2.44 2.77
N GLY A 493 -19.45 -2.18 2.34
CA GLY A 493 -19.10 -1.32 1.21
C GLY A 493 -18.17 -1.99 0.21
N GLU A 494 -17.71 -1.19 -0.73
CA GLU A 494 -16.82 -1.57 -1.83
C GLU A 494 -15.49 -0.80 -1.74
N GLY A 495 -14.41 -1.49 -2.06
CA GLY A 495 -13.06 -0.92 -2.07
C GLY A 495 -12.20 -1.39 -0.92
N HIS A 496 -10.93 -0.98 -0.98
CA HIS A 496 -9.90 -1.39 -0.04
C HIS A 496 -9.83 -0.42 1.14
N THR A 497 -9.95 -0.94 2.36
CA THR A 497 -10.00 -0.20 3.63
C THR A 497 -11.29 0.62 3.83
N ALA A 498 -11.63 0.93 5.07
CA ALA A 498 -12.91 1.52 5.45
C ALA A 498 -12.79 2.85 6.21
N TYR A 499 -11.75 3.06 6.99
CA TYR A 499 -11.56 4.27 7.77
C TYR A 499 -10.73 5.31 6.99
N PRO A 500 -11.16 6.56 6.92
CA PRO A 500 -12.35 7.20 7.48
C PRO A 500 -13.50 7.40 6.45
N GLN A 501 -13.87 6.36 5.68
CA GLN A 501 -14.77 6.46 4.52
C GLN A 501 -16.23 6.79 4.86
N THR A 502 -16.74 6.31 6.00
CA THR A 502 -18.14 6.49 6.38
C THR A 502 -18.28 6.95 7.82
N SER A 503 -19.37 7.69 8.11
CA SER A 503 -19.63 8.23 9.45
C SER A 503 -19.72 7.14 10.54
N CYS A 504 -20.28 5.97 10.22
CA CYS A 504 -20.41 4.87 11.17
C CYS A 504 -19.04 4.27 11.53
N ILE A 505 -18.19 3.98 10.53
CA ILE A 505 -16.82 3.49 10.76
C ILE A 505 -16.02 4.56 11.49
N THR A 506 -16.08 5.81 11.01
CA THR A 506 -15.33 6.93 11.59
C THR A 506 -15.67 7.12 13.07
N ALA A 507 -16.96 7.19 13.41
CA ALA A 507 -17.37 7.36 14.81
C ALA A 507 -16.91 6.21 15.71
N ALA A 508 -16.96 4.95 15.23
CA ALA A 508 -16.53 3.79 16.01
C ALA A 508 -15.00 3.78 16.24
N VAL A 509 -14.22 4.12 15.20
CA VAL A 509 -12.76 4.15 15.27
C VAL A 509 -12.27 5.34 16.09
N ASP A 510 -12.86 6.53 15.91
CA ASP A 510 -12.50 7.74 16.66
C ASP A 510 -12.75 7.55 18.17
N ALA A 511 -13.93 7.03 18.55
CA ALA A 511 -14.24 6.73 19.94
C ALA A 511 -13.27 5.73 20.56
N TYR A 512 -12.81 4.74 19.78
CA TYR A 512 -11.80 3.79 20.24
C TYR A 512 -10.43 4.44 20.39
N LEU A 513 -9.97 5.20 19.39
CA LEU A 513 -8.65 5.85 19.45
C LEU A 513 -8.57 6.91 20.57
N ILE A 514 -9.63 7.70 20.75
CA ILE A 514 -9.67 8.81 21.72
C ILE A 514 -9.93 8.27 23.14
N ASP A 515 -11.06 7.60 23.33
CA ASP A 515 -11.61 7.26 24.63
C ASP A 515 -11.42 5.79 25.03
N LEU A 516 -10.79 4.98 24.17
CA LEU A 516 -10.66 3.52 24.31
C LEU A 516 -12.04 2.81 24.36
N THR A 517 -13.07 3.43 23.81
CA THR A 517 -14.40 2.84 23.71
C THR A 517 -14.41 1.75 22.65
N VAL A 518 -14.35 0.50 23.09
CA VAL A 518 -14.30 -0.66 22.21
C VAL A 518 -15.64 -0.81 21.47
N PRO A 519 -15.65 -0.91 20.13
CA PRO A 519 -16.87 -1.18 19.38
C PRO A 519 -17.55 -2.48 19.85
N ARG A 520 -18.89 -2.51 19.86
CA ARG A 520 -19.61 -3.75 20.17
C ARG A 520 -19.21 -4.85 19.19
N GLU A 521 -19.14 -6.07 19.69
CA GLU A 521 -18.82 -7.24 18.88
C GLU A 521 -19.77 -7.36 17.67
N GLY A 522 -19.19 -7.58 16.48
CA GLY A 522 -19.95 -7.76 15.25
C GLY A 522 -20.67 -6.49 14.74
N LEU A 523 -20.22 -5.31 15.14
CA LEU A 523 -20.76 -4.06 14.59
C LEU A 523 -20.57 -4.01 13.06
N ARG A 524 -21.68 -3.86 12.35
CA ARG A 524 -21.73 -3.70 10.90
C ARG A 524 -22.21 -2.30 10.55
N CYS A 525 -21.45 -1.61 9.75
CA CYS A 525 -21.74 -0.29 9.24
C CYS A 525 -22.26 -0.40 7.80
N PRO A 526 -23.38 0.26 7.44
CA PRO A 526 -23.93 0.19 6.10
C PRO A 526 -23.00 0.84 5.08
N ALA A 527 -23.21 0.54 3.79
CA ALA A 527 -22.45 1.10 2.68
C ALA A 527 -22.54 2.64 2.62
N ARG A 528 -23.68 3.19 3.02
CA ARG A 528 -23.98 4.65 3.06
C ARG A 528 -24.85 4.99 4.26
#